data_5af07de5ca576aa5a5e611e1bfcff41a
#
_entry.id   5af07de5ca576aa5a5e611e1bfcff41a
#
_cell.length_a   1.000
_cell.length_b   1.000
_cell.length_c   1.000
_cell.angle_alpha   90.00
_cell.angle_beta   90.00
_cell.angle_gamma   90.00
#
_symmetry.space_group_name_H-M   'P 1'
#
loop_
_entity.id
_entity.type
_entity.pdbx_description
1 polymer ?
#
loop_
_entity_poly.entity_id
_entity_poly.type
_entity_poly.pdbx_seq_one_letter_code
_entity_poly.pdbx_strand_id
1 'polypeptide(L)'
;MAPIVILDAGHGGVDPGGGNSAQFTEKQMTLNITLYQYRRFQEMQIPVAVTRSSDVTLPSEDRAALVRGSGARYCISNHINAGGGRGSEVIYSIYGTAAFPRLIAEELEAEGVPNRRIFTRTLPNNPRQDYYYMNRETGSVETVIVEYGFADNPLDADKLSKDWQSLAEAVVRAFCEYANLTYQPPKTAPTPTTTPPASGGGSGTQNPGGGNGNPNNGGGSDVPDWKQEAIDWMFDEGLLTNEDWRHQADNPLPLWAEAVILRRLYEKLKS
;
A
#
# COMPACT_ATOMS: atom_id res chain seq x y z
N MET A 1 -6.64 9.29 -20.69
CA MET A 1 -5.41 8.62 -21.21
C MET A 1 -5.42 7.19 -20.69
N ALA A 2 -4.92 6.23 -21.48
CA ALA A 2 -4.71 4.87 -20.95
C ALA A 2 -3.63 4.90 -19.85
N PRO A 3 -3.71 4.05 -18.82
CA PRO A 3 -2.70 3.98 -17.80
C PRO A 3 -1.36 3.47 -18.40
N ILE A 4 -0.23 3.95 -17.88
CA ILE A 4 1.10 3.43 -18.21
C ILE A 4 1.32 2.13 -17.44
N VAL A 5 0.89 2.10 -16.19
CA VAL A 5 1.02 0.97 -15.27
C VAL A 5 -0.32 0.66 -14.60
N ILE A 6 -0.59 -0.62 -14.41
CA ILE A 6 -1.66 -1.10 -13.54
C ILE A 6 -1.03 -1.81 -12.34
N LEU A 7 -1.51 -1.46 -11.14
CA LEU A 7 -1.06 -2.07 -9.89
C LEU A 7 -2.07 -3.14 -9.48
N ASP A 8 -1.57 -4.30 -9.15
CA ASP A 8 -2.40 -5.40 -8.68
C ASP A 8 -2.14 -5.65 -7.20
N ALA A 9 -3.21 -5.57 -6.41
CA ALA A 9 -3.18 -6.00 -5.02
C ALA A 9 -3.53 -7.47 -4.95
N GLY A 10 -2.56 -8.34 -4.70
CA GLY A 10 -2.78 -9.78 -4.58
C GLY A 10 -3.87 -10.13 -3.57
N HIS A 11 -4.57 -11.26 -3.80
CA HIS A 11 -5.64 -11.75 -2.91
C HIS A 11 -6.82 -10.78 -2.75
N GLY A 12 -7.62 -10.92 -1.65
CA GLY A 12 -8.72 -10.00 -1.33
C GLY A 12 -10.04 -10.72 -1.03
N GLY A 13 -10.89 -10.09 -0.23
CA GLY A 13 -12.18 -10.62 0.18
C GLY A 13 -12.05 -11.94 0.93
N VAL A 14 -12.60 -13.03 0.37
CA VAL A 14 -12.53 -14.37 0.96
C VAL A 14 -11.17 -15.05 0.85
N ASP A 15 -10.27 -14.54 -0.01
CA ASP A 15 -8.90 -15.04 -0.14
C ASP A 15 -7.94 -14.21 0.72
N PRO A 16 -7.50 -14.72 1.89
CA PRO A 16 -6.61 -13.97 2.77
C PRO A 16 -5.16 -13.91 2.28
N GLY A 17 -4.79 -14.76 1.30
CA GLY A 17 -3.41 -15.03 0.93
C GLY A 17 -2.71 -16.04 1.84
N GLY A 18 -1.50 -16.45 1.46
CA GLY A 18 -0.64 -17.35 2.23
C GLY A 18 0.37 -16.62 3.13
N GLY A 19 0.73 -15.41 2.78
CA GLY A 19 1.72 -14.57 3.47
C GLY A 19 1.14 -13.81 4.67
N ASN A 20 0.62 -14.55 5.66
CA ASN A 20 0.03 -13.97 6.87
C ASN A 20 0.99 -14.06 8.06
N SER A 21 0.97 -13.04 8.91
CA SER A 21 1.69 -12.98 10.18
C SER A 21 0.74 -12.63 11.34
N ALA A 22 1.28 -12.55 12.56
CA ALA A 22 0.52 -12.05 13.70
C ALA A 22 0.18 -10.55 13.59
N GLN A 23 0.93 -9.80 12.77
CA GLN A 23 0.81 -8.35 12.63
C GLN A 23 -0.07 -7.92 11.45
N PHE A 24 -0.20 -8.75 10.41
CA PHE A 24 -0.95 -8.42 9.21
C PHE A 24 -1.45 -9.66 8.46
N THR A 25 -2.46 -9.48 7.62
CA THR A 25 -2.84 -10.44 6.58
C THR A 25 -2.27 -9.99 5.24
N GLU A 26 -1.89 -10.94 4.37
CA GLU A 26 -1.34 -10.63 3.05
C GLU A 26 -2.29 -9.74 2.25
N LYS A 27 -3.57 -10.10 2.16
CA LYS A 27 -4.57 -9.33 1.40
C LYS A 27 -4.66 -7.86 1.82
N GLN A 28 -4.48 -7.56 3.12
CA GLN A 28 -4.51 -6.19 3.61
C GLN A 28 -3.18 -5.48 3.34
N MET A 29 -2.06 -6.16 3.52
CA MET A 29 -0.75 -5.58 3.25
C MET A 29 -0.58 -5.26 1.76
N THR A 30 -0.96 -6.17 0.87
CA THR A 30 -0.90 -5.94 -0.58
C THR A 30 -1.80 -4.79 -1.01
N LEU A 31 -2.99 -4.65 -0.40
CA LEU A 31 -3.87 -3.51 -0.65
C LEU A 31 -3.23 -2.20 -0.20
N ASN A 32 -2.66 -2.15 1.00
CA ASN A 32 -1.99 -0.96 1.54
C ASN A 32 -0.84 -0.52 0.63
N ILE A 33 0.04 -1.45 0.24
CA ILE A 33 1.16 -1.21 -0.68
C ILE A 33 0.64 -0.67 -2.01
N THR A 34 -0.36 -1.33 -2.60
CA THR A 34 -0.93 -0.94 -3.89
C THR A 34 -1.54 0.45 -3.86
N LEU A 35 -2.31 0.79 -2.82
CA LEU A 35 -2.93 2.11 -2.69
C LEU A 35 -1.91 3.21 -2.40
N TYR A 36 -0.83 2.89 -1.68
CA TYR A 36 0.29 3.82 -1.52
C TYR A 36 0.95 4.12 -2.87
N GLN A 37 1.34 3.09 -3.62
CA GLN A 37 1.95 3.24 -4.95
C GLN A 37 1.04 4.00 -5.91
N TYR A 38 -0.27 3.72 -5.88
CA TYR A 38 -1.27 4.41 -6.68
C TYR A 38 -1.25 5.92 -6.41
N ARG A 39 -1.29 6.34 -5.15
CA ARG A 39 -1.20 7.76 -4.76
C ARG A 39 0.12 8.38 -5.21
N ARG A 40 1.24 7.67 -5.03
CA ARG A 40 2.55 8.16 -5.46
C ARG A 40 2.62 8.41 -6.96
N PHE A 41 2.10 7.50 -7.79
CA PHE A 41 2.03 7.71 -9.24
C PHE A 41 1.10 8.88 -9.61
N GLN A 42 -0.03 9.03 -8.93
CA GLN A 42 -0.91 10.19 -9.13
C GLN A 42 -0.22 11.51 -8.79
N GLU A 43 0.51 11.60 -7.68
CA GLU A 43 1.29 12.79 -7.27
C GLU A 43 2.31 13.19 -8.34
N MET A 44 2.92 12.21 -9.00
CA MET A 44 3.86 12.42 -10.11
C MET A 44 3.16 12.57 -11.47
N GLN A 45 1.82 12.59 -11.50
CA GLN A 45 1.01 12.68 -12.72
C GLN A 45 1.26 11.53 -13.70
N ILE A 46 1.68 10.37 -13.21
CA ILE A 46 1.86 9.15 -13.99
C ILE A 46 0.50 8.44 -14.11
N PRO A 47 -0.02 8.22 -15.33
CA PRO A 47 -1.28 7.52 -15.54
C PRO A 47 -1.24 6.10 -14.98
N VAL A 48 -2.06 5.80 -13.98
CA VAL A 48 -2.06 4.55 -13.22
C VAL A 48 -3.48 4.03 -13.00
N ALA A 49 -3.63 2.71 -12.98
CA ALA A 49 -4.86 2.01 -12.59
C ALA A 49 -4.56 0.99 -11.48
N VAL A 50 -5.61 0.46 -10.86
CA VAL A 50 -5.53 -0.62 -9.87
C VAL A 50 -6.50 -1.73 -10.19
N THR A 51 -6.21 -2.97 -9.80
CA THR A 51 -7.14 -4.11 -9.96
C THR A 51 -8.25 -4.09 -8.91
N ARG A 52 -7.93 -3.68 -7.69
CA ARG A 52 -8.88 -3.44 -6.60
C ARG A 52 -8.43 -2.28 -5.71
N SER A 53 -9.38 -1.55 -5.17
CA SER A 53 -9.16 -0.42 -4.24
C SER A 53 -9.75 -0.66 -2.84
N SER A 54 -10.32 -1.85 -2.62
CA SER A 54 -10.92 -2.27 -1.34
C SER A 54 -10.72 -3.77 -1.12
N ASP A 55 -11.10 -4.27 0.07
CA ASP A 55 -11.02 -5.70 0.38
C ASP A 55 -12.20 -6.46 -0.25
N VAL A 56 -12.09 -6.74 -1.54
CA VAL A 56 -13.09 -7.48 -2.32
C VAL A 56 -12.49 -8.73 -2.93
N THR A 57 -13.30 -9.76 -3.10
CA THR A 57 -12.92 -10.96 -3.83
C THR A 57 -12.82 -10.64 -5.31
N LEU A 58 -11.64 -10.90 -5.89
CA LEU A 58 -11.40 -10.77 -7.32
C LEU A 58 -10.86 -12.10 -7.85
N PRO A 59 -11.67 -12.89 -8.57
CA PRO A 59 -11.24 -14.15 -9.16
C PRO A 59 -10.03 -13.99 -10.07
N SER A 60 -9.18 -15.01 -10.15
CA SER A 60 -7.92 -14.94 -10.93
C SER A 60 -8.15 -14.62 -12.41
N GLU A 61 -9.21 -15.14 -13.01
CA GLU A 61 -9.57 -14.85 -14.40
C GLU A 61 -9.96 -13.38 -14.60
N ASP A 62 -10.82 -12.86 -13.72
CA ASP A 62 -11.26 -11.45 -13.76
C ASP A 62 -10.09 -10.50 -13.51
N ARG A 63 -9.21 -10.84 -12.56
CA ARG A 63 -7.99 -10.09 -12.26
C ARG A 63 -7.08 -9.99 -13.48
N ALA A 64 -6.79 -11.11 -14.12
CA ALA A 64 -5.98 -11.15 -15.34
C ALA A 64 -6.67 -10.41 -16.50
N ALA A 65 -8.00 -10.53 -16.62
CA ALA A 65 -8.78 -9.81 -17.63
C ALA A 65 -8.74 -8.29 -17.43
N LEU A 66 -8.84 -7.80 -16.18
CA LEU A 66 -8.68 -6.38 -15.85
C LEU A 66 -7.30 -5.88 -16.28
N VAL A 67 -6.23 -6.60 -15.95
CA VAL A 67 -4.88 -6.22 -16.35
C VAL A 67 -4.75 -6.21 -17.87
N ARG A 68 -5.14 -7.28 -18.55
CA ARG A 68 -5.09 -7.40 -20.01
C ARG A 68 -5.90 -6.32 -20.73
N GLY A 69 -7.07 -5.96 -20.18
CA GLY A 69 -7.99 -4.96 -20.75
C GLY A 69 -7.68 -3.52 -20.36
N SER A 70 -6.74 -3.28 -19.45
CA SER A 70 -6.46 -1.93 -18.90
C SER A 70 -5.86 -0.95 -19.91
N GLY A 71 -5.23 -1.45 -20.96
CA GLY A 71 -4.41 -0.66 -21.89
C GLY A 71 -3.07 -0.24 -21.30
N ALA A 72 -2.72 -0.69 -20.09
CA ALA A 72 -1.41 -0.45 -19.49
C ALA A 72 -0.33 -1.24 -20.22
N ARG A 73 0.89 -0.69 -20.25
CA ARG A 73 2.07 -1.40 -20.72
C ARG A 73 2.67 -2.30 -19.66
N TYR A 74 2.56 -1.92 -18.39
CA TYR A 74 3.20 -2.58 -17.26
C TYR A 74 2.18 -2.97 -16.20
N CYS A 75 2.45 -4.08 -15.50
CA CYS A 75 1.71 -4.48 -14.30
C CYS A 75 2.69 -4.82 -13.17
N ILE A 76 2.42 -4.28 -11.99
CA ILE A 76 3.11 -4.62 -10.74
C ILE A 76 2.11 -5.34 -9.84
N SER A 77 2.29 -6.65 -9.63
CA SER A 77 1.45 -7.46 -8.75
C SER A 77 2.15 -7.62 -7.40
N ASN A 78 1.55 -7.03 -6.37
CA ASN A 78 2.11 -6.97 -5.02
C ASN A 78 1.66 -8.19 -4.20
N HIS A 79 2.62 -8.89 -3.58
CA HIS A 79 2.43 -10.10 -2.79
C HIS A 79 3.37 -10.16 -1.58
N ILE A 80 3.03 -11.03 -0.61
CA ILE A 80 3.87 -11.36 0.53
C ILE A 80 4.06 -12.87 0.56
N ASN A 81 5.28 -13.32 0.62
CA ASN A 81 5.65 -14.73 0.57
C ASN A 81 5.43 -15.44 1.92
N ALA A 82 5.43 -16.76 1.87
CA ALA A 82 5.48 -17.67 3.02
C ALA A 82 6.21 -18.97 2.65
N GLY A 83 6.65 -19.74 3.62
CA GLY A 83 7.30 -21.05 3.43
C GLY A 83 8.76 -21.10 3.90
N GLY A 84 9.11 -20.33 4.94
CA GLY A 84 10.39 -20.43 5.65
C GLY A 84 11.58 -19.78 4.95
N GLY A 85 11.33 -18.86 4.03
CA GLY A 85 12.37 -18.08 3.37
C GLY A 85 12.74 -16.80 4.11
N ARG A 86 13.58 -15.95 3.48
CA ARG A 86 13.90 -14.59 3.91
C ARG A 86 14.22 -13.72 2.69
N GLY A 87 13.75 -12.49 2.71
CA GLY A 87 14.07 -11.50 1.69
C GLY A 87 13.06 -11.46 0.55
N SER A 88 13.28 -10.57 -0.40
CA SER A 88 12.38 -10.35 -1.53
C SER A 88 12.59 -11.38 -2.65
N GLU A 89 11.51 -11.66 -3.36
CA GLU A 89 11.55 -12.40 -4.63
C GLU A 89 10.84 -11.59 -5.71
N VAL A 90 11.39 -11.54 -6.90
CA VAL A 90 10.73 -10.89 -8.03
C VAL A 90 10.58 -11.90 -9.17
N ILE A 91 9.32 -12.15 -9.55
CA ILE A 91 8.97 -13.12 -10.58
C ILE A 91 8.55 -12.38 -11.85
N TYR A 92 9.02 -12.83 -12.99
CA TYR A 92 8.68 -12.28 -14.28
C TYR A 92 8.41 -13.38 -15.31
N SER A 93 7.84 -13.01 -16.46
CA SER A 93 7.50 -13.95 -17.51
C SER A 93 8.75 -14.58 -18.15
N ILE A 94 8.64 -15.85 -18.53
CA ILE A 94 9.66 -16.55 -19.34
C ILE A 94 9.94 -15.85 -20.69
N TYR A 95 9.04 -14.97 -21.11
CA TYR A 95 9.16 -14.17 -22.34
C TYR A 95 9.66 -12.75 -22.08
N GLY A 96 9.84 -12.38 -20.80
CA GLY A 96 10.31 -11.07 -20.37
C GLY A 96 11.82 -10.99 -20.18
N THR A 97 12.26 -9.88 -19.64
CA THR A 97 13.66 -9.67 -19.26
C THR A 97 13.77 -9.40 -17.76
N ALA A 98 14.93 -9.66 -17.17
CA ALA A 98 15.19 -9.39 -15.77
C ALA A 98 15.55 -7.91 -15.50
N ALA A 99 15.40 -7.00 -16.44
CA ALA A 99 15.82 -5.61 -16.27
C ALA A 99 15.01 -4.90 -15.17
N PHE A 100 13.69 -4.90 -15.30
CA PHE A 100 12.81 -4.32 -14.27
C PHE A 100 12.87 -5.09 -12.93
N PRO A 101 12.80 -6.44 -12.91
CA PRO A 101 12.99 -7.21 -11.69
C PRO A 101 14.26 -6.90 -10.90
N ARG A 102 15.38 -6.62 -11.59
CA ARG A 102 16.65 -6.28 -10.93
C ARG A 102 16.58 -4.93 -10.23
N LEU A 103 16.05 -3.92 -10.87
CA LEU A 103 15.86 -2.61 -10.24
C LEU A 103 14.97 -2.69 -9.01
N ILE A 104 13.87 -3.47 -9.07
CA ILE A 104 13.02 -3.71 -7.90
C ILE A 104 13.81 -4.36 -6.77
N ALA A 105 14.59 -5.40 -7.06
CA ALA A 105 15.35 -6.12 -6.06
C ALA A 105 16.45 -5.24 -5.44
N GLU A 106 17.14 -4.44 -6.23
CA GLU A 106 18.17 -3.50 -5.79
C GLU A 106 17.59 -2.42 -4.86
N GLU A 107 16.44 -1.86 -5.23
CA GLU A 107 15.76 -0.85 -4.41
C GLU A 107 15.21 -1.43 -3.09
N LEU A 108 14.67 -2.66 -3.10
CA LEU A 108 14.24 -3.34 -1.88
C LEU A 108 15.43 -3.71 -0.98
N GLU A 109 16.56 -4.08 -1.56
CA GLU A 109 17.78 -4.36 -0.80
C GLU A 109 18.34 -3.10 -0.14
N ALA A 110 18.27 -1.96 -0.82
CA ALA A 110 18.63 -0.65 -0.26
C ALA A 110 17.74 -0.28 0.95
N GLU A 111 16.48 -0.73 0.96
CA GLU A 111 15.58 -0.58 2.12
C GLU A 111 15.77 -1.68 3.20
N GLY A 112 16.74 -2.55 3.06
CA GLY A 112 17.10 -3.57 4.06
C GLY A 112 16.39 -4.92 3.92
N VAL A 113 15.70 -5.17 2.80
CA VAL A 113 15.13 -6.49 2.47
C VAL A 113 16.07 -7.19 1.48
N PRO A 114 16.84 -8.21 1.88
CA PRO A 114 17.82 -8.83 1.00
C PRO A 114 17.14 -9.48 -0.19
N ASN A 115 17.74 -9.34 -1.38
CA ASN A 115 17.28 -10.04 -2.56
C ASN A 115 17.53 -11.55 -2.41
N ARG A 116 16.47 -12.34 -2.33
CA ARG A 116 16.57 -13.80 -2.28
C ARG A 116 16.73 -14.39 -3.67
N ARG A 117 15.92 -13.95 -4.63
CA ARG A 117 16.03 -14.37 -6.03
C ARG A 117 15.16 -13.54 -6.98
N ILE A 118 15.61 -13.49 -8.21
CA ILE A 118 14.86 -13.02 -9.38
C ILE A 118 14.71 -14.22 -10.31
N PHE A 119 13.49 -14.60 -10.69
CA PHE A 119 13.33 -15.84 -11.44
C PHE A 119 12.07 -15.88 -12.32
N THR A 120 12.07 -16.81 -13.23
CA THR A 120 10.92 -17.25 -14.01
C THR A 120 10.54 -18.68 -13.62
N ARG A 121 9.29 -19.07 -13.84
CA ARG A 121 8.85 -20.45 -13.60
C ARG A 121 7.86 -20.87 -14.66
N THR A 122 8.01 -22.10 -15.16
CA THR A 122 7.10 -22.69 -16.14
C THR A 122 6.12 -23.66 -15.48
N LEU A 123 5.02 -23.94 -16.16
CA LEU A 123 4.14 -25.05 -15.79
C LEU A 123 4.92 -26.39 -15.84
N PRO A 124 4.69 -27.31 -14.89
CA PRO A 124 5.43 -28.58 -14.82
C PRO A 124 5.39 -29.39 -16.12
N ASN A 125 4.26 -29.35 -16.81
CA ASN A 125 4.04 -30.15 -18.03
C ASN A 125 4.06 -29.29 -19.31
N ASN A 126 4.38 -28.01 -19.21
CA ASN A 126 4.45 -27.12 -20.36
C ASN A 126 5.54 -26.04 -20.18
N PRO A 127 6.76 -26.28 -20.63
CA PRO A 127 7.86 -25.31 -20.48
C PRO A 127 7.71 -24.05 -21.34
N ARG A 128 6.67 -23.98 -22.16
CA ARG A 128 6.36 -22.79 -22.98
C ARG A 128 5.28 -21.91 -22.34
N GLN A 129 4.88 -22.16 -21.11
CA GLN A 129 3.90 -21.36 -20.40
C GLN A 129 4.38 -21.01 -19.00
N ASP A 130 4.16 -19.76 -18.62
CA ASP A 130 4.43 -19.30 -17.27
C ASP A 130 3.59 -20.05 -16.23
N TYR A 131 4.20 -20.37 -15.10
CA TYR A 131 3.50 -20.99 -13.97
C TYR A 131 2.45 -20.06 -13.37
N TYR A 132 2.82 -18.81 -13.12
CA TYR A 132 1.94 -17.84 -12.51
C TYR A 132 0.95 -17.29 -13.54
N TYR A 133 -0.34 -17.32 -13.20
CA TYR A 133 -1.38 -16.86 -14.12
C TYR A 133 -1.25 -15.35 -14.44
N MET A 134 -0.76 -14.53 -13.50
CA MET A 134 -0.50 -13.11 -13.75
C MET A 134 0.56 -12.86 -14.82
N ASN A 135 1.52 -13.77 -15.00
CA ASN A 135 2.45 -13.71 -16.14
C ASN A 135 1.88 -14.36 -17.40
N ARG A 136 1.01 -15.36 -17.26
CA ARG A 136 0.48 -16.15 -18.38
C ARG A 136 -0.73 -15.55 -19.06
N GLU A 137 -1.66 -14.93 -18.25
CA GLU A 137 -3.00 -14.56 -18.72
C GLU A 137 -3.18 -13.05 -18.94
N THR A 138 -2.15 -12.22 -18.67
CA THR A 138 -2.21 -10.76 -18.80
C THR A 138 -1.88 -10.23 -20.21
N GLY A 139 -1.69 -11.13 -21.16
CA GLY A 139 -1.47 -10.78 -22.57
C GLY A 139 -0.10 -10.13 -22.81
N SER A 140 -0.10 -8.98 -23.47
CA SER A 140 1.14 -8.24 -23.79
C SER A 140 1.59 -7.30 -22.68
N VAL A 141 0.88 -7.25 -21.54
CA VAL A 141 1.27 -6.41 -20.41
C VAL A 141 2.49 -7.02 -19.75
N GLU A 142 3.57 -6.25 -19.64
CA GLU A 142 4.77 -6.67 -18.94
C GLU A 142 4.50 -6.73 -17.43
N THR A 143 4.24 -7.95 -16.94
CA THR A 143 3.82 -8.18 -15.55
C THR A 143 4.97 -8.72 -14.73
N VAL A 144 5.24 -8.07 -13.59
CA VAL A 144 6.12 -8.56 -12.52
C VAL A 144 5.30 -8.85 -11.27
N ILE A 145 5.65 -9.92 -10.55
CA ILE A 145 5.09 -10.24 -9.24
C ILE A 145 6.20 -9.94 -8.22
N VAL A 146 5.89 -9.09 -7.25
CA VAL A 146 6.83 -8.67 -6.22
C VAL A 146 6.41 -9.29 -4.90
N GLU A 147 7.24 -10.19 -4.40
CA GLU A 147 7.15 -10.78 -3.06
C GLU A 147 8.06 -9.97 -2.14
N TYR A 148 7.48 -9.11 -1.32
CA TYR A 148 8.23 -8.13 -0.52
C TYR A 148 9.04 -8.73 0.63
N GLY A 149 8.77 -9.97 1.00
CA GLY A 149 9.41 -10.70 2.10
C GLY A 149 8.55 -11.87 2.54
N PHE A 150 9.00 -12.61 3.54
CA PHE A 150 8.29 -13.79 4.06
C PHE A 150 7.58 -13.45 5.37
N ALA A 151 6.26 -13.60 5.40
CA ALA A 151 5.43 -13.31 6.57
C ALA A 151 5.74 -14.23 7.78
N ASP A 152 6.24 -15.43 7.52
CA ASP A 152 6.65 -16.42 8.52
C ASP A 152 8.13 -16.28 8.92
N ASN A 153 8.86 -15.30 8.39
CA ASN A 153 10.19 -14.92 8.84
C ASN A 153 10.10 -13.70 9.77
N PRO A 154 10.58 -13.78 11.03
CA PRO A 154 10.41 -12.69 11.98
C PRO A 154 11.04 -11.36 11.56
N LEU A 155 12.16 -11.38 10.83
CA LEU A 155 12.85 -10.16 10.38
C LEU A 155 12.07 -9.49 9.24
N ASP A 156 11.59 -10.29 8.29
CA ASP A 156 10.80 -9.76 7.17
C ASP A 156 9.42 -9.29 7.65
N ALA A 157 8.76 -10.04 8.54
CA ALA A 157 7.48 -9.66 9.11
C ALA A 157 7.56 -8.36 9.93
N ASP A 158 8.61 -8.19 10.72
CA ASP A 158 8.87 -6.95 11.46
C ASP A 158 9.10 -5.77 10.52
N LYS A 159 9.92 -5.95 9.48
CA LYS A 159 10.18 -4.94 8.44
C LYS A 159 8.89 -4.57 7.69
N LEU A 160 8.12 -5.55 7.25
CA LEU A 160 6.83 -5.34 6.58
C LEU A 160 5.82 -4.62 7.48
N SER A 161 5.76 -4.94 8.78
CA SER A 161 4.80 -4.30 9.68
C SER A 161 5.14 -2.85 9.99
N LYS A 162 6.43 -2.49 10.05
CA LYS A 162 6.91 -1.15 10.45
C LYS A 162 7.17 -0.21 9.28
N ASP A 163 7.76 -0.75 8.20
CA ASP A 163 8.36 0.05 7.14
C ASP A 163 7.80 -0.28 5.75
N TRP A 164 6.60 -0.85 5.65
CA TRP A 164 6.01 -1.25 4.37
C TRP A 164 5.90 -0.08 3.36
N GLN A 165 5.75 1.17 3.84
CA GLN A 165 5.69 2.33 2.94
C GLN A 165 7.02 2.57 2.23
N SER A 166 8.16 2.42 2.93
CA SER A 166 9.47 2.56 2.29
C SER A 166 9.71 1.46 1.27
N LEU A 167 9.23 0.24 1.54
CA LEU A 167 9.29 -0.86 0.59
C LEU A 167 8.39 -0.62 -0.64
N ALA A 168 7.19 -0.08 -0.41
CA ALA A 168 6.30 0.30 -1.51
C ALA A 168 6.89 1.41 -2.38
N GLU A 169 7.56 2.41 -1.76
CA GLU A 169 8.24 3.50 -2.44
C GLU A 169 9.47 3.03 -3.22
N ALA A 170 10.21 2.03 -2.72
CA ALA A 170 11.31 1.39 -3.42
C ALA A 170 10.88 0.88 -4.81
N VAL A 171 9.72 0.23 -4.87
CA VAL A 171 9.17 -0.27 -6.14
C VAL A 171 8.70 0.88 -7.05
N VAL A 172 8.20 1.99 -6.49
CA VAL A 172 7.88 3.20 -7.26
C VAL A 172 9.13 3.80 -7.89
N ARG A 173 10.25 3.90 -7.14
CA ARG A 173 11.55 4.38 -7.67
C ARG A 173 12.04 3.48 -8.80
N ALA A 174 12.08 2.16 -8.56
CA ALA A 174 12.47 1.17 -9.55
C ALA A 174 11.65 1.27 -10.85
N PHE A 175 10.34 1.46 -10.72
CA PHE A 175 9.48 1.62 -11.89
C PHE A 175 9.76 2.92 -12.65
N CYS A 176 9.92 4.04 -11.96
CA CYS A 176 10.24 5.32 -12.59
C CYS A 176 11.54 5.23 -13.38
N GLU A 177 12.58 4.59 -12.82
CA GLU A 177 13.86 4.36 -13.51
C GLU A 177 13.67 3.47 -14.73
N TYR A 178 13.00 2.32 -14.57
CA TYR A 178 12.77 1.36 -15.65
C TYR A 178 11.99 1.96 -16.82
N ALA A 179 10.92 2.70 -16.50
CA ALA A 179 10.05 3.31 -17.50
C ALA A 179 10.59 4.65 -18.04
N ASN A 180 11.79 5.09 -17.60
CA ASN A 180 12.39 6.39 -17.91
C ASN A 180 11.45 7.56 -17.61
N LEU A 181 10.83 7.54 -16.43
CA LEU A 181 9.95 8.57 -15.90
C LEU A 181 10.66 9.37 -14.81
N THR A 182 10.30 10.64 -14.66
CA THR A 182 10.87 11.47 -13.61
C THR A 182 10.33 11.06 -12.24
N TYR A 183 11.19 10.53 -11.39
CA TYR A 183 10.85 10.28 -9.99
C TYR A 183 10.90 11.58 -9.19
N GLN A 184 9.89 11.77 -8.33
CA GLN A 184 9.85 12.84 -7.33
C GLN A 184 9.67 12.18 -5.96
N PRO A 185 10.55 12.47 -4.97
CA PRO A 185 10.38 11.91 -3.63
C PRO A 185 9.04 12.34 -3.01
N PRO A 186 8.50 11.54 -2.07
CA PRO A 186 7.30 11.94 -1.34
C PRO A 186 7.49 13.34 -0.74
N LYS A 187 6.47 14.17 -0.84
CA LYS A 187 6.47 15.45 -0.12
C LYS A 187 6.49 15.10 1.38
N THR A 188 7.60 15.38 2.05
CA THR A 188 7.62 15.30 3.51
C THR A 188 6.56 16.25 4.03
N ALA A 189 5.66 15.75 4.88
CA ALA A 189 4.78 16.65 5.62
C ALA A 189 5.65 17.74 6.27
N PRO A 190 5.26 19.02 6.27
CA PRO A 190 6.08 20.08 6.86
C PRO A 190 6.38 19.68 8.29
N THR A 191 7.67 19.51 8.61
CA THR A 191 8.14 19.28 9.97
C THR A 191 7.64 20.46 10.80
N PRO A 192 6.91 20.26 11.91
CA PRO A 192 6.53 21.37 12.77
C PRO A 192 7.82 22.10 13.18
N THR A 193 7.95 23.33 12.78
CA THR A 193 9.07 24.17 13.18
C THR A 193 8.91 24.43 14.67
N THR A 194 9.52 23.60 15.51
CA THR A 194 9.68 23.91 16.93
C THR A 194 10.72 25.03 17.02
N THR A 195 10.25 26.25 16.97
CA THR A 195 11.05 27.42 17.42
C THR A 195 11.23 27.23 18.94
N PRO A 196 12.44 27.13 19.45
CA PRO A 196 12.63 27.09 20.90
C PRO A 196 12.13 28.44 21.49
N PRO A 197 11.38 28.46 22.59
CA PRO A 197 11.04 29.68 23.22
C PRO A 197 12.32 30.31 23.80
N ALA A 198 12.52 31.59 23.51
CA ALA A 198 13.59 32.39 24.05
C ALA A 198 13.57 32.34 25.59
N SER A 199 14.73 32.03 26.17
CA SER A 199 14.97 32.05 27.61
C SER A 199 14.82 33.50 28.14
N GLY A 200 13.74 33.75 28.89
CA GLY A 200 13.56 34.93 29.73
C GLY A 200 13.46 34.47 31.17
N GLY A 201 14.47 34.79 31.96
CA GLY A 201 14.52 34.42 33.37
C GLY A 201 13.55 35.27 34.22
N GLY A 202 13.08 34.71 35.31
CA GLY A 202 12.25 35.34 36.32
C GLY A 202 11.94 34.42 37.47
N SER A 203 12.66 34.61 38.56
CA SER A 203 12.57 33.97 39.88
C SER A 203 11.21 34.18 40.57
N GLY A 204 10.76 33.17 41.37
CA GLY A 204 9.74 33.45 42.40
C GLY A 204 8.94 32.25 42.90
N THR A 205 9.47 31.55 43.86
CA THR A 205 8.92 30.96 45.11
C THR A 205 7.49 30.45 45.26
N GLN A 206 7.44 29.20 45.77
CA GLN A 206 6.59 28.61 46.85
C GLN A 206 5.24 27.98 46.50
N ASN A 207 5.24 26.68 46.81
CA ASN A 207 4.17 25.74 47.17
C ASN A 207 3.52 26.11 48.54
N PRO A 208 2.46 25.50 49.12
CA PRO A 208 1.81 24.21 48.80
C PRO A 208 0.27 24.20 48.97
N GLY A 209 -0.36 23.09 48.59
CA GLY A 209 -1.68 22.71 49.17
C GLY A 209 -2.59 21.91 48.23
N GLY A 210 -2.62 20.66 48.34
CA GLY A 210 -3.59 19.66 48.70
C GLY A 210 -4.91 19.58 47.91
N GLY A 211 -5.25 18.36 47.46
CA GLY A 211 -6.62 17.96 47.28
C GLY A 211 -6.92 17.05 46.11
N ASN A 212 -6.88 15.77 46.39
CA ASN A 212 -7.77 14.67 45.94
C ASN A 212 -8.62 14.82 44.66
N GLY A 213 -8.52 13.80 43.81
CA GLY A 213 -9.76 13.19 43.30
C GLY A 213 -9.86 12.94 41.81
N ASN A 214 -9.68 11.72 41.48
CA ASN A 214 -10.31 10.95 40.41
C ASN A 214 -9.51 10.70 39.11
N PRO A 215 -9.17 9.44 38.89
CA PRO A 215 -8.61 9.01 37.60
C PRO A 215 -9.77 8.50 36.73
N ASN A 216 -10.20 9.28 35.77
CA ASN A 216 -10.93 8.75 34.60
C ASN A 216 -11.04 9.88 33.55
N ASN A 217 -10.26 9.79 32.54
CA ASN A 217 -10.55 9.96 31.11
C ASN A 217 -9.25 10.28 30.37
N GLY A 218 -8.68 9.29 29.78
CA GLY A 218 -7.55 9.40 28.88
C GLY A 218 -7.61 8.25 27.86
N GLY A 219 -8.74 8.11 27.19
CA GLY A 219 -8.85 7.31 25.98
C GLY A 219 -8.34 8.14 24.81
N GLY A 220 -7.05 8.32 24.68
CA GLY A 220 -6.43 8.74 23.44
C GLY A 220 -6.60 7.57 22.46
N SER A 221 -7.40 7.76 21.42
CA SER A 221 -7.50 6.80 20.32
C SER A 221 -6.14 6.74 19.64
N ASP A 222 -5.48 5.57 19.65
CA ASP A 222 -4.28 5.27 18.85
C ASP A 222 -4.62 5.18 17.33
N VAL A 223 -5.49 6.03 16.84
CA VAL A 223 -5.80 6.14 15.41
C VAL A 223 -4.64 6.88 14.76
N PRO A 224 -3.93 6.31 13.79
CA PRO A 224 -2.87 7.01 13.07
C PRO A 224 -3.35 8.33 12.47
N ASP A 225 -2.58 9.40 12.56
CA ASP A 225 -2.93 10.75 12.10
C ASP A 225 -3.54 10.78 10.69
N TRP A 226 -3.03 9.97 9.77
CA TRP A 226 -3.56 9.91 8.41
C TRP A 226 -5.00 9.38 8.30
N LYS A 227 -5.44 8.52 9.22
CA LYS A 227 -6.81 8.04 9.24
C LYS A 227 -7.76 9.13 9.73
N GLN A 228 -7.33 9.88 10.73
CA GLN A 228 -8.09 11.01 11.22
C GLN A 228 -8.20 12.10 10.16
N GLU A 229 -7.11 12.45 9.49
CA GLU A 229 -7.10 13.40 8.38
C GLU A 229 -8.05 12.99 7.25
N ALA A 230 -8.07 11.70 6.89
CA ALA A 230 -8.98 11.20 5.85
C ALA A 230 -10.46 11.32 6.26
N ILE A 231 -10.78 11.05 7.54
CA ILE A 231 -12.13 11.18 8.06
C ILE A 231 -12.53 12.65 8.10
N ASP A 232 -11.68 13.53 8.61
CA ASP A 232 -11.93 14.96 8.68
C ASP A 232 -12.14 15.54 7.28
N TRP A 233 -11.33 15.16 6.30
CA TRP A 233 -11.54 15.52 4.91
C TRP A 233 -12.90 15.06 4.38
N MET A 234 -13.35 13.84 4.69
CA MET A 234 -14.67 13.36 4.27
C MET A 234 -15.82 14.16 4.89
N PHE A 235 -15.65 14.66 6.11
CA PHE A 235 -16.61 15.57 6.73
C PHE A 235 -16.59 16.95 6.09
N ASP A 236 -15.41 17.52 5.86
CA ASP A 236 -15.21 18.83 5.22
C ASP A 236 -15.80 18.85 3.81
N GLU A 237 -15.66 17.74 3.09
CA GLU A 237 -16.26 17.55 1.77
C GLU A 237 -17.76 17.16 1.83
N GLY A 238 -18.36 17.04 3.02
CA GLY A 238 -19.75 16.65 3.18
C GLY A 238 -20.08 15.24 2.69
N LEU A 239 -19.08 14.38 2.56
CA LEU A 239 -19.23 12.98 2.20
C LEU A 239 -19.71 12.15 3.39
N LEU A 240 -19.22 12.47 4.59
CA LEU A 240 -19.72 12.02 5.88
C LEU A 240 -20.47 13.15 6.58
N THR A 241 -21.59 12.85 7.23
CA THR A 241 -22.41 13.84 7.94
C THR A 241 -22.84 13.41 9.34
N ASN A 242 -22.62 12.16 9.71
CA ASN A 242 -22.91 11.67 11.06
C ASN A 242 -21.60 11.68 11.88
N GLU A 243 -21.56 12.55 12.90
CA GLU A 243 -20.40 12.75 13.78
C GLU A 243 -19.96 11.48 14.53
N ASP A 244 -20.84 10.48 14.71
CA ASP A 244 -20.49 9.21 15.34
C ASP A 244 -19.35 8.48 14.59
N TRP A 245 -19.19 8.74 13.29
CA TRP A 245 -18.14 8.14 12.48
C TRP A 245 -16.73 8.70 12.75
N ARG A 246 -16.61 9.90 13.34
CA ARG A 246 -15.31 10.49 13.70
C ARG A 246 -14.48 9.62 14.64
N HIS A 247 -15.16 8.81 15.46
CA HIS A 247 -14.51 7.98 16.47
C HIS A 247 -14.50 6.48 16.10
N GLN A 248 -14.82 6.16 14.84
CA GLN A 248 -14.95 4.78 14.37
C GLN A 248 -14.03 4.48 13.17
N ALA A 249 -12.88 5.14 13.12
CA ALA A 249 -11.92 5.05 11.99
C ALA A 249 -11.47 3.62 11.66
N ASP A 250 -11.51 2.71 12.62
CA ASP A 250 -11.10 1.32 12.46
C ASP A 250 -12.28 0.36 12.22
N ASN A 251 -13.51 0.85 12.26
CA ASN A 251 -14.68 0.02 12.00
C ASN A 251 -15.03 0.01 10.51
N PRO A 252 -15.34 -1.15 9.93
CA PRO A 252 -15.79 -1.21 8.55
C PRO A 252 -17.12 -0.45 8.40
N LEU A 253 -17.20 0.38 7.35
CA LEU A 253 -18.45 1.05 7.01
C LEU A 253 -19.51 0.02 6.57
N PRO A 254 -20.76 0.15 7.01
CA PRO A 254 -21.85 -0.64 6.45
C PRO A 254 -22.01 -0.33 4.96
N LEU A 255 -22.37 -1.32 4.16
CA LEU A 255 -22.54 -1.19 2.70
C LEU A 255 -23.44 -0.01 2.29
N TRP A 256 -24.50 0.28 3.07
CA TRP A 256 -25.38 1.42 2.82
C TRP A 256 -24.67 2.76 3.03
N ALA A 257 -23.74 2.86 3.99
CA ALA A 257 -22.97 4.09 4.24
C ALA A 257 -21.97 4.33 3.11
N GLU A 258 -21.28 3.28 2.63
CA GLU A 258 -20.42 3.35 1.46
C GLU A 258 -21.19 3.82 0.22
N ALA A 259 -22.37 3.27 -0.03
CA ALA A 259 -23.21 3.67 -1.14
C ALA A 259 -23.65 5.14 -1.07
N VAL A 260 -23.95 5.67 0.11
CA VAL A 260 -24.27 7.09 0.31
C VAL A 260 -23.07 7.99 0.03
N ILE A 261 -21.87 7.61 0.51
CA ILE A 261 -20.63 8.36 0.27
C ILE A 261 -20.31 8.40 -1.23
N LEU A 262 -20.36 7.26 -1.91
CA LEU A 262 -20.12 7.17 -3.36
C LEU A 262 -21.12 8.00 -4.15
N ARG A 263 -22.40 7.99 -3.76
CA ARG A 263 -23.43 8.81 -4.40
C ARG A 263 -23.13 10.30 -4.24
N ARG A 264 -22.78 10.77 -3.03
CA ARG A 264 -22.44 12.17 -2.78
C ARG A 264 -21.20 12.60 -3.57
N LEU A 265 -20.18 11.75 -3.63
CA LEU A 265 -19.00 12.00 -4.44
C LEU A 265 -19.34 12.13 -5.93
N TYR A 266 -20.18 11.21 -6.45
CA TYR A 266 -20.63 11.26 -7.83
C TYR A 266 -21.42 12.53 -8.15
N GLU A 267 -22.30 12.98 -7.25
CA GLU A 267 -23.06 14.22 -7.41
C GLU A 267 -22.15 15.45 -7.43
N LYS A 268 -21.10 15.48 -6.58
CA LYS A 268 -20.09 16.55 -6.60
C LYS A 268 -19.24 16.59 -7.85
N LEU A 269 -18.93 15.46 -8.44
CA LEU A 269 -18.14 15.41 -9.70
C LEU A 269 -18.95 15.86 -10.92
N LYS A 270 -20.28 15.99 -10.80
CA LYS A 270 -21.16 16.48 -11.84
C LYS A 270 -21.51 17.96 -11.74
N SER A 271 -21.27 18.58 -10.60
CA SER A 271 -21.49 20.01 -10.34
C SER A 271 -20.28 20.82 -10.78
#